data_8feb1d86bf9316a909a684b23174860e
#
_entry.id   8feb1d86bf9316a909a684b23174860e
#
_cell.length_a   1.000
_cell.length_b   1.000
_cell.length_c   1.000
_cell.angle_alpha   90.00
_cell.angle_beta   90.00
_cell.angle_gamma   90.00
#
_symmetry.space_group_name_H-M   'P 1'
#
loop_
_entity.id
_entity.type
_entity.pdbx_description
1 polymer ?
#
loop_
_entity_poly.entity_id
_entity_poly.type
_entity_poly.pdbx_seq_one_letter_code
_entity_poly.pdbx_strand_id
1 'polypeptide(L)'
;MAAVTAHDTHAEQDAHEPSYAVQLRNNRLGLWLFCISEVFLFVAFLAARFYLWGNTRPELSQTLGLVTTSVLLLSSGAMAWAEAAMRSGDRKNFSRGLVLTFVLGLTFLIGVVGLEWNGELSPTDGAFGAVFFGMTGIHALHVLTGLIFIAIVWNNGRRGHYTVERHWGVEACAIYWHYVDVVWVFFYPALYLIGSPIHLG
;
A
#
# COMPACT_ATOMS: atom_id res chain seq x y z
N MET A 1 42.62 -37.27 23.01
CA MET A 1 41.50 -36.33 23.26
C MET A 1 41.54 -35.32 22.12
N ALA A 2 40.69 -35.53 21.10
CA ALA A 2 40.76 -34.79 19.84
C ALA A 2 40.05 -33.44 20.02
N ALA A 3 40.73 -32.36 19.69
CA ALA A 3 40.14 -31.04 19.57
C ALA A 3 39.25 -31.03 18.30
N VAL A 4 37.94 -31.07 18.54
CA VAL A 4 36.96 -30.74 17.48
C VAL A 4 37.15 -29.26 17.17
N THR A 5 37.68 -28.98 16.00
CA THR A 5 38.05 -27.64 15.58
C THR A 5 36.78 -26.88 15.23
N ALA A 6 36.67 -25.63 15.67
CA ALA A 6 35.58 -24.67 15.38
C ALA A 6 35.31 -24.48 13.86
N HIS A 7 36.09 -25.07 13.00
CA HIS A 7 35.97 -25.01 11.54
C HIS A 7 34.82 -25.88 11.02
N ASP A 8 34.49 -26.98 11.71
CA ASP A 8 33.43 -27.90 11.24
C ASP A 8 32.02 -27.37 11.55
N THR A 9 31.88 -26.55 12.59
CA THR A 9 30.58 -25.95 12.96
C THR A 9 30.10 -24.86 12.02
N HIS A 10 31.01 -24.14 11.35
CA HIS A 10 30.65 -23.14 10.36
C HIS A 10 30.26 -23.77 9.02
N ALA A 11 30.90 -24.87 8.64
CA ALA A 11 30.58 -25.61 7.40
C ALA A 11 29.21 -26.34 7.48
N GLU A 12 28.80 -26.81 8.68
CA GLU A 12 27.47 -27.40 8.89
C GLU A 12 26.35 -26.34 8.98
N GLN A 13 26.65 -25.12 9.45
CA GLN A 13 25.69 -24.02 9.47
C GLN A 13 25.44 -23.47 8.05
N ASP A 14 26.45 -23.37 7.20
CA ASP A 14 26.32 -22.93 5.79
C ASP A 14 25.53 -23.92 4.92
N ALA A 15 25.51 -25.22 5.30
CA ALA A 15 24.77 -26.26 4.58
C ALA A 15 23.24 -26.22 4.82
N HIS A 16 22.74 -25.43 5.79
CA HIS A 16 21.34 -25.35 6.15
C HIS A 16 20.65 -24.05 5.74
N GLU A 17 21.36 -23.05 5.22
CA GLU A 17 20.70 -21.86 4.69
C GLU A 17 20.03 -22.16 3.33
N PRO A 18 18.71 -21.92 3.22
CA PRO A 18 18.02 -22.12 1.95
C PRO A 18 18.58 -21.20 0.89
N SER A 19 18.76 -21.72 -0.33
CA SER A 19 19.25 -20.91 -1.46
C SER A 19 18.41 -19.63 -1.63
N TYR A 20 19.02 -18.55 -2.14
CA TYR A 20 18.31 -17.27 -2.37
C TYR A 20 17.00 -17.45 -3.16
N ALA A 21 16.97 -18.38 -4.12
CA ALA A 21 15.75 -18.69 -4.89
C ALA A 21 14.61 -19.23 -4.01
N VAL A 22 14.95 -20.10 -3.03
CA VAL A 22 13.97 -20.63 -2.08
C VAL A 22 13.50 -19.55 -1.12
N GLN A 23 14.41 -18.72 -0.60
CA GLN A 23 14.07 -17.57 0.25
C GLN A 23 13.15 -16.60 -0.50
N LEU A 24 13.45 -16.25 -1.74
CA LEU A 24 12.65 -15.36 -2.57
C LEU A 24 11.24 -15.90 -2.80
N ARG A 25 11.11 -17.21 -3.09
CA ARG A 25 9.81 -17.87 -3.24
C ARG A 25 8.99 -17.81 -1.95
N ASN A 26 9.62 -18.11 -0.82
CA ASN A 26 8.96 -18.08 0.48
C ASN A 26 8.52 -16.65 0.86
N ASN A 27 9.35 -15.64 0.60
CA ASN A 27 9.04 -14.24 0.82
C ASN A 27 7.86 -13.77 -0.04
N ARG A 28 7.82 -14.16 -1.32
CA ARG A 28 6.68 -13.89 -2.22
C ARG A 28 5.40 -14.54 -1.72
N LEU A 29 5.46 -15.81 -1.32
CA LEU A 29 4.31 -16.50 -0.74
C LEU A 29 3.81 -15.81 0.53
N GLY A 30 4.72 -15.43 1.44
CA GLY A 30 4.38 -14.72 2.67
C GLY A 30 3.68 -13.38 2.40
N LEU A 31 4.21 -12.59 1.45
CA LEU A 31 3.61 -11.33 1.06
C LEU A 31 2.21 -11.50 0.44
N TRP A 32 2.03 -12.49 -0.45
CA TRP A 32 0.72 -12.77 -1.04
C TRP A 32 -0.30 -13.26 -0.01
N LEU A 33 0.12 -14.13 0.92
CA LEU A 33 -0.75 -14.57 2.01
C LEU A 33 -1.16 -13.39 2.91
N PHE A 34 -0.23 -12.48 3.20
CA PHE A 34 -0.55 -11.23 3.90
C PHE A 34 -1.57 -10.40 3.12
N CYS A 35 -1.33 -10.09 1.84
CA CYS A 35 -2.27 -9.33 1.02
C CYS A 35 -3.65 -9.98 0.95
N ILE A 36 -3.73 -11.32 0.82
CA ILE A 36 -5.00 -12.06 0.83
C ILE A 36 -5.71 -11.92 2.17
N SER A 37 -4.99 -11.99 3.30
CA SER A 37 -5.60 -11.78 4.62
C SER A 37 -6.21 -10.39 4.75
N GLU A 38 -5.52 -9.36 4.26
CA GLU A 38 -6.01 -7.98 4.27
C GLU A 38 -7.22 -7.77 3.35
N VAL A 39 -7.35 -8.55 2.25
CA VAL A 39 -8.55 -8.51 1.39
C VAL A 39 -9.81 -8.77 2.21
N PHE A 40 -9.80 -9.73 3.15
CA PHE A 40 -10.97 -10.03 3.98
C PHE A 40 -11.36 -8.83 4.86
N LEU A 41 -10.38 -8.09 5.38
CA LEU A 41 -10.62 -6.86 6.15
C LEU A 41 -11.32 -5.81 5.28
N PHE A 42 -10.81 -5.53 4.10
CA PHE A 42 -11.39 -4.52 3.19
C PHE A 42 -12.76 -4.94 2.65
N VAL A 43 -12.95 -6.22 2.33
CA VAL A 43 -14.25 -6.77 1.91
C VAL A 43 -15.28 -6.65 3.02
N ALA A 44 -14.91 -6.84 4.29
CA ALA A 44 -15.81 -6.63 5.42
C ALA A 44 -16.30 -5.18 5.50
N PHE A 45 -15.41 -4.19 5.33
CA PHE A 45 -15.79 -2.78 5.25
C PHE A 45 -16.70 -2.48 4.05
N LEU A 46 -16.38 -3.06 2.90
CA LEU A 46 -17.19 -2.91 1.69
C LEU A 46 -18.60 -3.51 1.88
N ALA A 47 -18.69 -4.68 2.50
CA ALA A 47 -19.96 -5.30 2.84
C ALA A 47 -20.76 -4.45 3.84
N ALA A 48 -20.11 -3.91 4.86
CA ALA A 48 -20.73 -2.99 5.82
C ALA A 48 -21.30 -1.76 5.14
N ARG A 49 -20.58 -1.16 4.16
CA ARG A 49 -21.06 -0.04 3.36
C ARG A 49 -22.38 -0.38 2.65
N PHE A 50 -22.45 -1.50 1.94
CA PHE A 50 -23.65 -1.89 1.20
C PHE A 50 -24.81 -2.28 2.13
N TYR A 51 -24.51 -2.90 3.26
CA TYR A 51 -25.51 -3.26 4.25
C TYR A 51 -26.10 -2.04 4.98
N LEU A 52 -25.25 -1.09 5.41
CA LEU A 52 -25.67 0.04 6.23
C LEU A 52 -26.20 1.22 5.42
N TRP A 53 -25.66 1.48 4.24
CA TRP A 53 -26.11 2.60 3.39
C TRP A 53 -27.17 2.17 2.37
N GLY A 54 -27.29 0.88 2.06
CA GLY A 54 -28.18 0.37 1.02
C GLY A 54 -27.89 1.05 -0.33
N ASN A 55 -28.91 1.64 -0.94
CA ASN A 55 -28.82 2.37 -2.20
C ASN A 55 -28.71 3.89 -2.02
N THR A 56 -28.24 4.35 -0.87
CA THR A 56 -28.01 5.77 -0.57
C THR A 56 -26.54 6.04 -0.29
N ARG A 57 -26.14 7.31 -0.33
CA ARG A 57 -24.82 7.79 0.07
C ARG A 57 -24.90 9.21 0.62
N PRO A 58 -24.00 9.63 1.51
CA PRO A 58 -23.89 11.03 1.89
C PRO A 58 -23.44 11.88 0.70
N GLU A 59 -23.75 13.15 0.70
CA GLU A 59 -23.26 14.09 -0.29
C GLU A 59 -21.80 14.41 -0.01
N LEU A 60 -20.92 13.81 -0.82
CA LEU A 60 -19.47 14.00 -0.75
C LEU A 60 -18.98 14.78 -1.98
N SER A 61 -17.88 15.51 -1.83
CA SER A 61 -17.26 16.23 -2.93
C SER A 61 -16.68 15.26 -3.97
N GLN A 62 -17.43 15.00 -5.03
CA GLN A 62 -16.99 14.11 -6.10
C GLN A 62 -15.74 14.62 -6.82
N THR A 63 -15.61 15.93 -6.96
CA THR A 63 -14.42 16.55 -7.58
C THR A 63 -13.17 16.26 -6.77
N LEU A 64 -13.22 16.43 -5.44
CA LEU A 64 -12.10 16.15 -4.56
C LEU A 64 -11.76 14.66 -4.58
N GLY A 65 -12.76 13.78 -4.46
CA GLY A 65 -12.56 12.33 -4.55
C GLY A 65 -11.96 11.87 -5.89
N LEU A 66 -12.36 12.50 -7.01
CA LEU A 66 -11.77 12.20 -8.32
C LEU A 66 -10.32 12.66 -8.42
N VAL A 67 -10.02 13.86 -7.92
CA VAL A 67 -8.64 14.41 -7.95
C VAL A 67 -7.72 13.56 -7.08
N THR A 68 -8.11 13.26 -5.84
CA THR A 68 -7.31 12.42 -4.93
C THR A 68 -7.09 11.02 -5.50
N THR A 69 -8.12 10.39 -6.08
CA THR A 69 -8.02 9.12 -6.77
C THR A 69 -7.05 9.17 -7.95
N SER A 70 -7.13 10.22 -8.77
CA SER A 70 -6.23 10.39 -9.92
C SER A 70 -4.77 10.53 -9.48
N VAL A 71 -4.50 11.28 -8.42
CA VAL A 71 -3.17 11.41 -7.82
C VAL A 71 -2.64 10.08 -7.33
N LEU A 72 -3.47 9.27 -6.67
CA LEU A 72 -3.08 7.95 -6.19
C LEU A 72 -2.75 7.00 -7.35
N LEU A 73 -3.59 6.96 -8.40
CA LEU A 73 -3.32 6.13 -9.58
C LEU A 73 -2.06 6.56 -10.35
N LEU A 74 -1.78 7.86 -10.41
CA LEU A 74 -0.51 8.35 -10.97
C LEU A 74 0.69 7.89 -10.13
N SER A 75 0.54 7.80 -8.81
CA SER A 75 1.59 7.29 -7.92
C SER A 75 1.90 5.81 -8.21
N SER A 76 0.88 5.02 -8.58
CA SER A 76 1.06 3.62 -9.01
C SER A 76 1.93 3.53 -10.26
N GLY A 77 1.71 4.40 -11.24
CA GLY A 77 2.58 4.50 -12.43
C GLY A 77 4.02 4.88 -12.09
N ALA A 78 4.22 5.82 -11.15
CA ALA A 78 5.54 6.20 -10.68
C ALA A 78 6.27 5.06 -9.95
N MET A 79 5.55 4.24 -9.17
CA MET A 79 6.08 3.05 -8.51
C MET A 79 6.51 2.00 -9.53
N ALA A 80 5.67 1.71 -10.54
CA ALA A 80 6.01 0.77 -11.61
C ALA A 80 7.25 1.24 -12.40
N TRP A 81 7.38 2.54 -12.64
CA TRP A 81 8.57 3.12 -13.24
C TRP A 81 9.81 2.94 -12.37
N ALA A 82 9.71 3.17 -11.05
CA ALA A 82 10.81 2.95 -10.11
C ALA A 82 11.27 1.48 -10.12
N GLU A 83 10.35 0.53 -10.07
CA GLU A 83 10.65 -0.90 -10.12
C GLU A 83 11.34 -1.30 -11.43
N ALA A 84 10.84 -0.84 -12.57
CA ALA A 84 11.45 -1.08 -13.88
C ALA A 84 12.87 -0.49 -13.97
N ALA A 85 13.08 0.71 -13.43
CA ALA A 85 14.41 1.34 -13.36
C ALA A 85 15.40 0.54 -12.50
N MET A 86 14.95 -0.06 -11.38
CA MET A 86 15.77 -0.93 -10.56
C MET A 86 16.18 -2.19 -11.31
N ARG A 87 15.26 -2.82 -12.04
CA ARG A 87 15.54 -4.00 -12.87
C ARG A 87 16.54 -3.73 -14.00
N SER A 88 16.55 -2.51 -14.53
CA SER A 88 17.52 -2.06 -15.56
C SER A 88 18.83 -1.52 -14.98
N GLY A 89 18.98 -1.42 -13.65
CA GLY A 89 20.16 -0.87 -12.99
C GLY A 89 20.24 0.66 -12.98
N ASP A 90 19.19 1.36 -13.43
CA ASP A 90 19.15 2.83 -13.44
C ASP A 90 18.77 3.39 -12.06
N ARG A 91 19.79 3.55 -11.22
CA ARG A 91 19.64 4.06 -9.84
C ARG A 91 19.07 5.48 -9.77
N LYS A 92 19.29 6.31 -10.79
CA LYS A 92 18.77 7.70 -10.80
C LYS A 92 17.26 7.69 -10.98
N ASN A 93 16.76 6.98 -11.98
CA ASN A 93 15.34 6.89 -12.25
C ASN A 93 14.61 6.06 -11.18
N PHE A 94 15.23 5.03 -10.62
CA PHE A 94 14.72 4.34 -9.43
C PHE A 94 14.46 5.31 -8.26
N SER A 95 15.46 6.11 -7.88
CA SER A 95 15.30 7.07 -6.78
C SER A 95 14.25 8.15 -7.09
N ARG A 96 14.21 8.67 -8.32
CA ARG A 96 13.21 9.65 -8.76
C ARG A 96 11.80 9.08 -8.73
N GLY A 97 11.61 7.87 -9.22
CA GLY A 97 10.32 7.18 -9.21
C GLY A 97 9.79 6.99 -7.79
N LEU A 98 10.63 6.52 -6.85
CA LEU A 98 10.23 6.36 -5.44
C LEU A 98 9.88 7.69 -4.78
N VAL A 99 10.66 8.75 -5.01
CA VAL A 99 10.35 10.09 -4.47
C VAL A 99 9.04 10.61 -5.06
N LEU A 100 8.82 10.44 -6.35
CA LEU A 100 7.57 10.85 -6.99
C LEU A 100 6.37 10.07 -6.42
N THR A 101 6.49 8.76 -6.26
CA THR A 101 5.46 7.93 -5.61
C THR A 101 5.17 8.40 -4.20
N PHE A 102 6.21 8.68 -3.41
CA PHE A 102 6.08 9.17 -2.04
C PHE A 102 5.34 10.52 -1.98
N VAL A 103 5.71 11.47 -2.83
CA VAL A 103 5.07 12.80 -2.88
C VAL A 103 3.61 12.69 -3.29
N LEU A 104 3.30 11.92 -4.34
CA LEU A 104 1.92 11.71 -4.78
C LEU A 104 1.08 10.98 -3.73
N GLY A 105 1.61 9.91 -3.10
CA GLY A 105 0.93 9.20 -2.03
C GLY A 105 0.70 10.06 -0.79
N LEU A 106 1.65 10.93 -0.43
CA LEU A 106 1.48 11.89 0.65
C LEU A 106 0.42 12.95 0.30
N THR A 107 0.39 13.42 -0.95
CA THR A 107 -0.65 14.35 -1.43
C THR A 107 -2.04 13.72 -1.35
N PHE A 108 -2.19 12.45 -1.73
CA PHE A 108 -3.43 11.69 -1.54
C PHE A 108 -3.83 11.64 -0.06
N LEU A 109 -2.90 11.27 0.82
CA LEU A 109 -3.17 11.15 2.25
C LEU A 109 -3.60 12.49 2.88
N ILE A 110 -2.95 13.59 2.50
CA ILE A 110 -3.34 14.94 2.92
C ILE A 110 -4.71 15.32 2.33
N GLY A 111 -5.00 14.95 1.09
CA GLY A 111 -6.30 15.17 0.46
C GLY A 111 -7.44 14.50 1.22
N VAL A 112 -7.28 13.23 1.57
CA VAL A 112 -8.30 12.48 2.30
C VAL A 112 -8.41 12.95 3.76
N VAL A 113 -7.31 12.90 4.51
CA VAL A 113 -7.33 13.19 5.96
C VAL A 113 -7.41 14.68 6.24
N GLY A 114 -6.76 15.51 5.42
CA GLY A 114 -6.69 16.96 5.65
C GLY A 114 -7.85 17.75 5.06
N LEU A 115 -8.45 17.30 3.96
CA LEU A 115 -9.52 18.01 3.28
C LEU A 115 -10.87 17.32 3.40
N GLU A 116 -10.97 16.02 3.07
CA GLU A 116 -12.27 15.31 3.08
C GLU A 116 -12.79 15.08 4.50
N TRP A 117 -11.93 14.79 5.47
CA TRP A 117 -12.34 14.62 6.87
C TRP A 117 -12.76 15.90 7.57
N ASN A 118 -12.45 17.06 7.00
CA ASN A 118 -12.92 18.37 7.47
C ASN A 118 -14.15 18.87 6.69
N GLY A 119 -14.80 17.99 5.91
CA GLY A 119 -16.05 18.27 5.21
C GLY A 119 -17.27 18.30 6.14
N GLU A 120 -18.46 18.22 5.56
CA GLU A 120 -19.74 18.30 6.29
C GLU A 120 -20.03 17.01 7.08
N LEU A 121 -19.47 15.86 6.70
CA LEU A 121 -19.71 14.57 7.36
C LEU A 121 -18.85 14.44 8.63
N SER A 122 -19.49 14.06 9.74
CA SER A 122 -18.84 13.81 11.04
C SER A 122 -18.77 12.31 11.35
N PRO A 123 -17.77 11.83 12.10
CA PRO A 123 -17.74 10.45 12.60
C PRO A 123 -18.96 10.07 13.44
N THR A 124 -19.66 11.07 14.00
CA THR A 124 -20.87 10.90 14.84
C THR A 124 -22.18 10.84 14.05
N ASP A 125 -22.15 10.98 12.72
CA ASP A 125 -23.34 10.95 11.85
C ASP A 125 -23.85 9.53 11.58
N GLY A 126 -23.93 8.74 12.63
CA GLY A 126 -24.49 7.39 12.62
C GLY A 126 -23.74 6.45 11.66
N ALA A 127 -24.53 5.69 10.90
CA ALA A 127 -23.97 4.70 9.96
C ALA A 127 -23.17 5.34 8.82
N PHE A 128 -23.52 6.55 8.37
CA PHE A 128 -22.84 7.24 7.29
C PHE A 128 -21.43 7.67 7.72
N GLY A 129 -21.31 8.32 8.86
CA GLY A 129 -20.03 8.71 9.43
C GLY A 129 -19.15 7.49 9.74
N ALA A 130 -19.70 6.51 10.46
CA ALA A 130 -18.95 5.31 10.85
C ALA A 130 -18.35 4.55 9.65
N VAL A 131 -19.11 4.37 8.56
CA VAL A 131 -18.63 3.68 7.36
C VAL A 131 -17.60 4.52 6.62
N PHE A 132 -17.87 5.81 6.38
CA PHE A 132 -16.95 6.68 5.64
C PHE A 132 -15.59 6.79 6.34
N PHE A 133 -15.59 7.18 7.63
CA PHE A 133 -14.34 7.31 8.39
C PHE A 133 -13.67 5.96 8.67
N GLY A 134 -14.43 4.88 8.81
CA GLY A 134 -13.90 3.53 8.94
C GLY A 134 -13.16 3.08 7.68
N MET A 135 -13.79 3.20 6.51
CA MET A 135 -13.21 2.80 5.22
C MET A 135 -12.00 3.67 4.84
N THR A 136 -12.18 4.99 4.86
CA THR A 136 -11.10 5.92 4.51
C THR A 136 -9.97 5.90 5.53
N GLY A 137 -10.28 5.70 6.82
CA GLY A 137 -9.29 5.65 7.90
C GLY A 137 -8.40 4.41 7.83
N ILE A 138 -9.00 3.22 7.67
CA ILE A 138 -8.21 1.99 7.52
C ILE A 138 -7.36 2.02 6.24
N HIS A 139 -7.90 2.57 5.14
CA HIS A 139 -7.16 2.75 3.91
C HIS A 139 -6.01 3.77 4.08
N ALA A 140 -6.26 4.92 4.72
CA ALA A 140 -5.24 5.92 5.02
C ALA A 140 -4.10 5.35 5.87
N LEU A 141 -4.40 4.45 6.82
CA LEU A 141 -3.39 3.74 7.61
C LEU A 141 -2.50 2.85 6.73
N HIS A 142 -3.09 2.14 5.77
CA HIS A 142 -2.33 1.32 4.81
C HIS A 142 -1.48 2.17 3.87
N VAL A 143 -2.00 3.30 3.38
CA VAL A 143 -1.21 4.27 2.60
C VAL A 143 -0.03 4.80 3.42
N LEU A 144 -0.26 5.19 4.68
CA LEU A 144 0.80 5.65 5.58
C LEU A 144 1.89 4.58 5.78
N THR A 145 1.49 3.34 6.02
CA THR A 145 2.41 2.20 6.14
C THR A 145 3.21 2.00 4.84
N GLY A 146 2.56 2.13 3.68
CA GLY A 146 3.21 2.10 2.37
C GLY A 146 4.23 3.22 2.17
N LEU A 147 3.90 4.45 2.60
CA LEU A 147 4.85 5.58 2.55
C LEU A 147 6.08 5.33 3.43
N ILE A 148 5.91 4.75 4.62
CA ILE A 148 7.03 4.35 5.49
C ILE A 148 7.87 3.29 4.78
N PHE A 149 7.24 2.30 4.14
CA PHE A 149 7.94 1.26 3.40
C PHE A 149 8.74 1.84 2.22
N ILE A 150 8.15 2.75 1.44
CA ILE A 150 8.83 3.47 0.35
C ILE A 150 10.04 4.24 0.89
N ALA A 151 9.92 4.94 2.02
CA ALA A 151 11.03 5.68 2.63
C ALA A 151 12.19 4.76 3.05
N ILE A 152 11.88 3.59 3.62
CA ILE A 152 12.88 2.57 3.99
C ILE A 152 13.57 2.04 2.74
N VAL A 153 12.81 1.68 1.69
CA VAL A 153 13.34 1.15 0.43
C VAL A 153 14.21 2.20 -0.27
N TRP A 154 13.78 3.45 -0.29
CA TRP A 154 14.56 4.55 -0.85
C TRP A 154 15.89 4.76 -0.12
N ASN A 155 15.87 4.76 1.23
CA ASN A 155 17.07 4.90 2.04
C ASN A 155 18.06 3.73 1.81
N ASN A 156 17.57 2.49 1.77
CA ASN A 156 18.37 1.30 1.48
C ASN A 156 18.92 1.32 0.05
N GLY A 157 18.13 1.77 -0.92
CA GLY A 157 18.54 1.94 -2.31
C GLY A 157 19.68 2.95 -2.47
N ARG A 158 19.61 4.09 -1.76
CA ARG A 158 20.68 5.09 -1.73
C ARG A 158 21.99 4.55 -1.13
N ARG A 159 21.88 3.66 -0.15
CA ARG A 159 23.05 2.99 0.48
C ARG A 159 23.61 1.84 -0.36
N GLY A 160 22.99 1.52 -1.50
CA GLY A 160 23.46 0.48 -2.42
C GLY A 160 23.12 -0.95 -2.00
N HIS A 161 22.17 -1.15 -1.08
CA HIS A 161 21.77 -2.48 -0.60
C HIS A 161 21.02 -3.31 -1.66
N TYR A 162 20.57 -2.70 -2.77
CA TYR A 162 19.89 -3.40 -3.84
C TYR A 162 20.77 -3.49 -5.09
N THR A 163 20.73 -4.65 -5.74
CA THR A 163 21.35 -4.92 -7.05
C THR A 163 20.28 -5.39 -8.03
N VAL A 164 20.63 -5.47 -9.31
CA VAL A 164 19.72 -5.98 -10.35
C VAL A 164 19.25 -7.40 -10.03
N GLU A 165 20.10 -8.24 -9.41
CA GLU A 165 19.82 -9.63 -9.08
C GLU A 165 19.09 -9.77 -7.71
N ARG A 166 19.34 -8.83 -6.79
CA ARG A 166 18.84 -8.89 -5.40
C ARG A 166 18.16 -7.59 -5.01
N HIS A 167 16.89 -7.45 -5.39
CA HIS A 167 16.08 -6.26 -5.10
C HIS A 167 14.68 -6.61 -4.56
N TRP A 168 14.57 -7.73 -3.85
CA TRP A 168 13.29 -8.19 -3.29
C TRP A 168 12.54 -7.11 -2.50
N GLY A 169 13.24 -6.28 -1.71
CA GLY A 169 12.59 -5.21 -0.95
C GLY A 169 11.88 -4.18 -1.84
N VAL A 170 12.40 -3.92 -3.06
CA VAL A 170 11.76 -3.02 -4.04
C VAL A 170 10.52 -3.69 -4.62
N GLU A 171 10.62 -4.95 -5.01
CA GLU A 171 9.51 -5.73 -5.54
C GLU A 171 8.37 -5.87 -4.52
N ALA A 172 8.70 -6.18 -3.26
CA ALA A 172 7.73 -6.28 -2.18
C ALA A 172 7.02 -4.95 -1.91
N CYS A 173 7.75 -3.84 -1.93
CA CYS A 173 7.19 -2.51 -1.78
C CYS A 173 6.23 -2.15 -2.93
N ALA A 174 6.59 -2.49 -4.17
CA ALA A 174 5.75 -2.26 -5.33
C ALA A 174 4.46 -3.09 -5.27
N ILE A 175 4.54 -4.38 -4.93
CA ILE A 175 3.37 -5.26 -4.76
C ILE A 175 2.43 -4.69 -3.69
N TYR A 176 2.98 -4.29 -2.53
CA TYR A 176 2.18 -3.72 -1.45
C TYR A 176 1.50 -2.40 -1.88
N TRP A 177 2.24 -1.50 -2.54
CA TRP A 177 1.69 -0.22 -3.00
C TRP A 177 0.56 -0.41 -4.00
N HIS A 178 0.76 -1.27 -5.01
CA HIS A 178 -0.29 -1.58 -5.99
C HIS A 178 -1.50 -2.26 -5.35
N TYR A 179 -1.29 -3.12 -4.35
CA TYR A 179 -2.38 -3.72 -3.58
C TYR A 179 -3.24 -2.64 -2.89
N VAL A 180 -2.62 -1.67 -2.22
CA VAL A 180 -3.32 -0.55 -1.58
C VAL A 180 -4.10 0.28 -2.60
N ASP A 181 -3.50 0.57 -3.77
CA ASP A 181 -4.18 1.29 -4.85
C ASP A 181 -5.41 0.53 -5.38
N VAL A 182 -5.29 -0.79 -5.57
CA VAL A 182 -6.41 -1.64 -6.02
C VAL A 182 -7.56 -1.60 -5.02
N VAL A 183 -7.30 -1.62 -3.72
CA VAL A 183 -8.33 -1.47 -2.70
C VAL A 183 -9.08 -0.14 -2.87
N TRP A 184 -8.37 0.96 -3.12
CA TRP A 184 -9.00 2.26 -3.35
C TRP A 184 -9.87 2.31 -4.61
N VAL A 185 -9.47 1.62 -5.67
CA VAL A 185 -10.27 1.50 -6.90
C VAL A 185 -11.66 0.90 -6.63
N PHE A 186 -11.80 0.05 -5.62
CA PHE A 186 -13.11 -0.46 -5.16
C PHE A 186 -13.79 0.47 -4.15
N PHE A 187 -13.05 1.11 -3.27
CA PHE A 187 -13.59 2.00 -2.24
C PHE A 187 -14.14 3.29 -2.83
N TYR A 188 -13.43 3.89 -3.77
CA TYR A 188 -13.86 5.13 -4.41
C TYR A 188 -15.27 5.04 -5.03
N PRO A 189 -15.58 4.11 -5.95
CA PRO A 189 -16.93 4.02 -6.48
C PRO A 189 -17.97 3.65 -5.42
N ALA A 190 -17.62 2.81 -4.45
CA ALA A 190 -18.54 2.45 -3.37
C ALA A 190 -18.93 3.65 -2.50
N LEU A 191 -18.02 4.57 -2.22
CA LEU A 191 -18.26 5.74 -1.39
C LEU A 191 -18.86 6.92 -2.17
N TYR A 192 -18.38 7.19 -3.38
CA TYR A 192 -18.66 8.42 -4.10
C TYR A 192 -19.66 8.28 -5.26
N LEU A 193 -19.80 7.09 -5.86
CA LEU A 193 -20.54 6.91 -7.11
C LEU A 193 -21.83 6.09 -6.93
N ILE A 194 -21.79 5.06 -6.09
CA ILE A 194 -22.91 4.12 -5.95
C ILE A 194 -23.91 4.62 -4.91
N GLY A 195 -25.16 4.78 -5.35
CA GLY A 195 -26.31 5.20 -4.50
C GLY A 195 -26.76 6.64 -4.75
N SER A 196 -27.98 6.94 -4.34
CA SER A 196 -28.57 8.28 -4.42
C SER A 196 -27.99 9.18 -3.33
N PRO A 197 -27.54 10.41 -3.64
CA PRO A 197 -27.05 11.33 -2.61
C PRO A 197 -28.18 11.76 -1.69
N ILE A 198 -27.88 11.86 -0.40
CA ILE A 198 -28.79 12.39 0.62
C ILE A 198 -28.08 13.49 1.40
N HIS A 199 -28.82 14.57 1.69
CA HIS A 199 -28.37 15.59 2.61
C HIS A 199 -28.57 15.08 4.04
N LEU A 200 -27.51 15.07 4.83
CA LEU A 200 -27.58 14.83 6.27
C LEU A 200 -27.81 16.20 6.89
N GLY A 201 -29.11 16.54 7.12
CA GLY A 201 -29.55 17.80 7.73
C GLY A 201 -29.17 17.93 9.19
#